data_3f8fffcd8a2b1ee964147323afd57ffd
#
_entry.id   3f8fffcd8a2b1ee964147323afd57ffd
#
_cell.length_a   1.000
_cell.length_b   1.000
_cell.length_c   1.000
_cell.angle_alpha   90.00
_cell.angle_beta   90.00
_cell.angle_gamma   90.00
#
_symmetry.space_group_name_H-M   'P 1'
#
loop_
_entity.id
_entity.type
_entity.pdbx_description
1 polymer ?
#
loop_
_entity_poly.entity_id
_entity_poly.type
_entity_poly.pdbx_seq_one_letter_code
_entity_poly.pdbx_strand_id
1 'polypeptide(L)'
;MVEILGEELEGSISSAVPQSSGPEDRPTVGDWLLVDRDTHGLVRILRRLNLFKRPAPGDGRRIQLIAANVDTLFIVTSCNQDFSPARIERYLILAREVGVNPVVVLTKIDLADTSERFLEATRALQPGLEIEMVNGRDQQDVARLTARCGIGETVALVGSSGVGKSTLINSLRRSDSIATQAVRESDGTGRHTTTVREMHRLGRGPEGGGWLVDTPGMRELQLADVTSGIAEVFDEIEALTLECRFTNCTHTAEPECAVQIAIAQGVLEPARLERWRKLTAEDLVNTGNIGARRPSNAKPGKRK
;
A
#
# COMPACT_ATOMS: atom_id res chain seq x y z
N MET A 1 19.71 6.55 5.00
CA MET A 1 19.85 7.69 5.93
C MET A 1 19.49 7.17 7.31
N VAL A 2 20.35 7.35 8.27
CA VAL A 2 20.11 6.92 9.67
C VAL A 2 20.16 8.18 10.53
N GLU A 3 19.06 8.54 11.16
CA GLU A 3 19.05 9.65 12.12
C GLU A 3 19.42 9.08 13.49
N ILE A 4 20.53 9.54 14.04
CA ILE A 4 20.95 9.21 15.41
C ILE A 4 21.00 10.51 16.19
N LEU A 5 20.09 10.69 17.17
CA LEU A 5 20.07 11.81 18.10
C LEU A 5 20.16 13.20 17.44
N GLY A 6 19.47 13.40 16.31
CA GLY A 6 19.42 14.67 15.59
C GLY A 6 20.57 14.91 14.62
N GLU A 7 21.47 13.97 14.39
CA GLU A 7 22.49 14.00 13.35
C GLU A 7 22.14 13.08 12.21
N GLU A 8 22.10 13.62 10.99
CA GLU A 8 21.98 12.83 9.77
C GLU A 8 23.34 12.23 9.44
N LEU A 9 23.46 10.91 9.49
CA LEU A 9 24.64 10.20 9.03
C LEU A 9 24.40 9.70 7.60
N GLU A 10 25.10 10.28 6.63
CA GLU A 10 25.24 9.69 5.31
C GLU A 10 26.30 8.60 5.35
N GLY A 11 25.90 7.36 5.15
CA GLY A 11 26.82 6.24 5.14
C GLY A 11 26.20 4.99 4.53
N SER A 12 27.01 4.11 3.96
CA SER A 12 26.57 2.79 3.57
C SER A 12 26.73 1.85 4.77
N ILE A 13 25.64 1.21 5.18
CA ILE A 13 25.67 0.17 6.20
C ILE A 13 26.29 -1.08 5.55
N SER A 14 27.41 -1.55 6.09
CA SER A 14 27.97 -2.84 5.70
C SER A 14 26.95 -3.94 6.05
N SER A 15 26.41 -4.59 5.03
CA SER A 15 25.31 -5.55 5.13
C SER A 15 25.79 -6.95 5.52
N ALA A 16 26.61 -7.08 6.54
CA ALA A 16 26.83 -8.37 7.19
C ALA A 16 25.56 -8.74 8.01
N VAL A 17 24.44 -8.95 7.31
CA VAL A 17 23.27 -9.58 7.92
C VAL A 17 23.67 -11.01 8.26
N PRO A 18 23.51 -11.48 9.51
CA PRO A 18 23.83 -12.85 9.87
C PRO A 18 23.13 -13.84 8.93
N GLN A 19 23.85 -14.85 8.44
CA GLN A 19 23.34 -15.83 7.45
C GLN A 19 22.16 -16.67 7.95
N SER A 20 21.82 -16.59 9.22
CA SER A 20 20.71 -17.31 9.86
C SER A 20 19.40 -16.52 9.90
N SER A 21 19.35 -15.31 9.34
CA SER A 21 18.19 -14.44 9.38
C SER A 21 17.14 -14.86 8.36
N GLY A 22 15.88 -14.78 8.74
CA GLY A 22 14.75 -15.00 7.84
C GLY A 22 14.69 -13.94 6.72
N PRO A 23 13.85 -14.14 5.71
CA PRO A 23 13.72 -13.15 4.61
C PRO A 23 13.25 -11.77 5.09
N GLU A 24 12.61 -11.70 6.26
CA GLU A 24 12.13 -10.46 6.86
C GLU A 24 13.16 -9.77 7.76
N ASP A 25 14.28 -10.42 8.07
CA ASP A 25 15.35 -9.88 8.92
C ASP A 25 16.36 -8.99 8.15
N ARG A 26 15.99 -8.58 6.95
CA ARG A 26 16.79 -7.66 6.12
C ARG A 26 16.29 -6.23 6.28
N PRO A 27 17.19 -5.24 6.30
CA PRO A 27 16.79 -3.84 6.31
C PRO A 27 15.97 -3.46 5.06
N THR A 28 14.98 -2.59 5.26
CA THR A 28 14.23 -1.95 4.18
C THR A 28 14.02 -0.48 4.48
N VAL A 29 13.53 0.28 3.52
CA VAL A 29 13.22 1.70 3.70
C VAL A 29 12.18 1.87 4.81
N GLY A 30 12.41 2.84 5.70
CA GLY A 30 11.57 3.11 6.88
C GLY A 30 11.97 2.31 8.13
N ASP A 31 12.95 1.41 8.06
CA ASP A 31 13.43 0.71 9.25
C ASP A 31 14.22 1.61 10.19
N TRP A 32 14.00 1.43 11.47
CA TRP A 32 14.86 1.96 12.53
C TRP A 32 15.96 0.94 12.83
N LEU A 33 17.21 1.39 12.71
CA LEU A 33 18.37 0.53 12.83
C LEU A 33 19.21 0.94 14.04
N LEU A 34 19.66 -0.05 14.81
CA LEU A 34 20.73 0.14 15.77
C LEU A 34 22.03 -0.20 15.07
N VAL A 35 22.94 0.79 15.00
CA VAL A 35 24.26 0.66 14.39
C VAL A 35 25.36 0.87 15.44
N ASP A 36 26.45 0.17 15.27
CA ASP A 36 27.66 0.38 16.06
C ASP A 36 28.32 1.70 15.65
N ARG A 37 28.69 2.55 16.65
CA ARG A 37 29.22 3.89 16.38
C ARG A 37 30.57 3.90 15.72
N ASP A 38 31.43 2.93 16.03
CA ASP A 38 32.82 2.92 15.57
C ASP A 38 32.94 2.25 14.21
N THR A 39 32.20 1.17 14.00
CA THR A 39 32.29 0.36 12.78
C THR A 39 31.20 0.69 11.75
N HIS A 40 30.18 1.45 12.11
CA HIS A 40 28.94 1.66 11.35
C HIS A 40 28.27 0.34 10.92
N GLY A 41 28.56 -0.74 11.64
CA GLY A 41 27.96 -2.06 11.40
C GLY A 41 26.52 -2.14 11.92
N LEU A 42 25.66 -2.83 11.17
CA LEU A 42 24.30 -3.11 11.62
C LEU A 42 24.34 -4.06 12.83
N VAL A 43 23.85 -3.60 13.98
CA VAL A 43 23.68 -4.41 15.18
C VAL A 43 22.34 -5.14 15.16
N ARG A 44 21.25 -4.42 14.91
CA ARG A 44 19.91 -5.01 14.78
C ARG A 44 18.92 -4.05 14.14
N ILE A 45 17.85 -4.60 13.59
CA ILE A 45 16.66 -3.87 13.19
C ILE A 45 15.76 -3.75 14.42
N LEU A 46 15.24 -2.55 14.70
CA LEU A 46 14.28 -2.34 15.77
C LEU A 46 12.92 -2.92 15.36
N ARG A 47 12.05 -3.13 16.34
CA ARG A 47 10.71 -3.69 16.09
C ARG A 47 9.94 -2.79 15.13
N ARG A 48 9.48 -3.37 14.03
CA ARG A 48 8.60 -2.73 13.06
C ARG A 48 7.18 -2.62 13.61
N LEU A 49 6.52 -1.49 13.35
CA LEU A 49 5.09 -1.32 13.60
C LEU A 49 4.27 -2.03 12.49
N ASN A 50 4.73 -1.89 11.25
CA ASN A 50 4.15 -2.54 10.08
C ASN A 50 5.22 -2.79 9.02
N LEU A 51 4.87 -3.62 8.02
CA LEU A 51 5.82 -4.01 6.96
C LEU A 51 5.06 -4.31 5.67
N PHE A 52 5.29 -3.52 4.63
CA PHE A 52 4.86 -3.84 3.27
C PHE A 52 5.86 -4.80 2.61
N LYS A 53 5.36 -5.92 2.12
CA LYS A 53 6.15 -6.97 1.47
C LYS A 53 5.39 -7.57 0.30
N ARG A 54 6.12 -8.17 -0.64
CA ARG A 54 5.53 -8.91 -1.77
C ARG A 54 6.38 -10.11 -2.16
N PRO A 55 5.82 -11.08 -2.90
CA PRO A 55 6.63 -12.07 -3.60
C PRO A 55 7.58 -11.38 -4.59
N ALA A 56 8.83 -11.82 -4.65
CA ALA A 56 9.79 -11.30 -5.61
C ALA A 56 9.42 -11.74 -7.04
N PRO A 57 9.57 -10.87 -8.03
CA PRO A 57 9.30 -11.22 -9.43
C PRO A 57 10.12 -12.44 -9.87
N GLY A 58 9.49 -13.38 -10.57
CA GLY A 58 10.15 -14.52 -11.23
C GLY A 58 10.40 -15.74 -10.36
N ASP A 59 10.73 -15.61 -9.08
CA ASP A 59 11.10 -16.75 -8.23
C ASP A 59 9.95 -17.20 -7.29
N GLY A 60 9.02 -16.32 -6.96
CA GLY A 60 7.88 -16.58 -6.05
C GLY A 60 8.23 -17.18 -4.68
N ARG A 61 9.51 -17.53 -4.46
CA ARG A 61 10.04 -18.11 -3.22
C ARG A 61 10.66 -17.06 -2.29
N ARG A 62 11.06 -15.93 -2.86
CA ARG A 62 11.69 -14.85 -2.11
C ARG A 62 10.66 -13.78 -1.80
N ILE A 63 10.70 -13.30 -0.57
CA ILE A 63 9.94 -12.13 -0.15
C ILE A 63 10.80 -10.89 -0.40
N GLN A 64 10.22 -9.91 -1.07
CA GLN A 64 10.81 -8.60 -1.25
C GLN A 64 10.15 -7.64 -0.26
N LEU A 65 10.94 -7.10 0.67
CA LEU A 65 10.50 -6.06 1.57
C LEU A 65 10.41 -4.74 0.81
N ILE A 66 9.36 -3.97 1.04
CA ILE A 66 9.07 -2.76 0.28
C ILE A 66 9.28 -1.52 1.13
N ALA A 67 8.57 -1.41 2.27
CA ALA A 67 8.67 -0.32 3.22
C ALA A 67 8.23 -0.80 4.60
N ALA A 68 8.77 -0.18 5.65
CA ALA A 68 8.42 -0.44 7.04
C ALA A 68 8.04 0.87 7.75
N ASN A 69 7.33 0.76 8.87
CA ASN A 69 6.98 1.87 9.76
C ASN A 69 6.32 3.06 9.02
N VAL A 70 5.35 2.73 8.15
CA VAL A 70 4.51 3.71 7.46
C VAL A 70 3.30 4.02 8.35
N ASP A 71 3.02 5.28 8.62
CA ASP A 71 1.87 5.71 9.41
C ASP A 71 0.64 5.94 8.52
N THR A 72 0.84 6.57 7.37
CA THR A 72 -0.25 6.91 6.44
C THR A 72 0.07 6.46 5.02
N LEU A 73 -0.90 5.81 4.37
CA LEU A 73 -0.84 5.42 2.96
C LEU A 73 -1.73 6.33 2.12
N PHE A 74 -1.13 7.22 1.31
CA PHE A 74 -1.85 8.00 0.32
C PHE A 74 -2.17 7.14 -0.90
N ILE A 75 -3.44 6.80 -1.07
CA ILE A 75 -3.97 6.07 -2.23
C ILE A 75 -4.34 7.09 -3.29
N VAL A 76 -3.42 7.35 -4.21
CA VAL A 76 -3.55 8.42 -5.21
C VAL A 76 -4.28 7.90 -6.44
N THR A 77 -5.38 8.57 -6.78
CA THR A 77 -6.14 8.34 -8.02
C THR A 77 -6.53 9.68 -8.63
N SER A 78 -6.81 9.70 -9.94
CA SER A 78 -7.15 10.95 -10.64
C SER A 78 -8.62 11.02 -11.01
N CYS A 79 -9.20 12.23 -10.99
CA CYS A 79 -10.58 12.50 -11.39
C CYS A 79 -10.73 12.49 -12.92
N ASN A 80 -10.47 11.31 -13.54
CA ASN A 80 -10.58 11.09 -14.98
C ASN A 80 -10.93 9.62 -15.30
N GLN A 81 -10.69 9.20 -16.53
CA GLN A 81 -10.96 7.82 -16.99
C GLN A 81 -10.15 6.73 -16.26
N ASP A 82 -9.05 7.10 -15.58
CA ASP A 82 -8.22 6.17 -14.81
C ASP A 82 -8.78 5.87 -13.42
N PHE A 83 -9.87 6.53 -13.01
CA PHE A 83 -10.53 6.26 -11.75
C PHE A 83 -11.06 4.83 -11.69
N SER A 84 -10.73 4.11 -10.63
CA SER A 84 -11.11 2.69 -10.49
C SER A 84 -11.39 2.35 -9.03
N PRO A 85 -12.66 2.16 -8.66
CA PRO A 85 -13.04 1.66 -7.33
C PRO A 85 -12.30 0.41 -6.90
N ALA A 86 -12.22 -0.60 -7.79
CA ALA A 86 -11.54 -1.86 -7.51
C ALA A 86 -10.05 -1.69 -7.19
N ARG A 87 -9.40 -0.66 -7.75
CA ARG A 87 -7.99 -0.38 -7.45
C ARG A 87 -7.84 0.33 -6.11
N ILE A 88 -8.77 1.21 -5.77
CA ILE A 88 -8.80 1.85 -4.45
C ILE A 88 -9.02 0.78 -3.39
N GLU A 89 -10.02 -0.08 -3.54
CA GLU A 89 -10.32 -1.19 -2.63
C GLU A 89 -9.11 -2.11 -2.41
N ARG A 90 -8.37 -2.43 -3.47
CA ARG A 90 -7.13 -3.21 -3.36
C ARG A 90 -6.10 -2.55 -2.43
N TYR A 91 -5.89 -1.25 -2.56
CA TYR A 91 -4.95 -0.55 -1.69
C TYR A 91 -5.49 -0.36 -0.27
N LEU A 92 -6.81 -0.22 -0.10
CA LEU A 92 -7.45 -0.21 1.22
C LEU A 92 -7.21 -1.53 1.95
N ILE A 93 -7.44 -2.67 1.28
CA ILE A 93 -7.18 -4.01 1.83
C ILE A 93 -5.73 -4.12 2.31
N LEU A 94 -4.77 -3.73 1.47
CA LEU A 94 -3.36 -3.79 1.82
C LEU A 94 -3.01 -2.89 3.00
N ALA A 95 -3.58 -1.69 3.09
CA ALA A 95 -3.37 -0.78 4.21
C ALA A 95 -3.93 -1.34 5.52
N ARG A 96 -5.16 -1.86 5.47
CA ARG A 96 -5.84 -2.45 6.63
C ARG A 96 -5.11 -3.69 7.14
N GLU A 97 -4.69 -4.58 6.23
CA GLU A 97 -3.95 -5.79 6.59
C GLU A 97 -2.68 -5.50 7.39
N VAL A 98 -1.95 -4.45 7.02
CA VAL A 98 -0.70 -4.09 7.72
C VAL A 98 -0.91 -3.05 8.84
N GLY A 99 -2.15 -2.61 9.09
CA GLY A 99 -2.48 -1.65 10.15
C GLY A 99 -1.99 -0.21 9.85
N VAL A 100 -2.04 0.22 8.59
CA VAL A 100 -1.66 1.57 8.14
C VAL A 100 -2.91 2.39 7.84
N ASN A 101 -2.94 3.67 8.23
CA ASN A 101 -4.07 4.55 7.96
C ASN A 101 -4.16 4.91 6.46
N PRO A 102 -5.23 4.51 5.73
CA PRO A 102 -5.40 4.89 4.33
C PRO A 102 -6.07 6.26 4.19
N VAL A 103 -5.53 7.08 3.31
CA VAL A 103 -6.15 8.32 2.85
C VAL A 103 -6.25 8.30 1.33
N VAL A 104 -7.45 8.39 0.78
CA VAL A 104 -7.61 8.47 -0.68
C VAL A 104 -7.38 9.91 -1.14
N VAL A 105 -6.47 10.07 -2.09
CA VAL A 105 -6.11 11.37 -2.64
C VAL A 105 -6.61 11.46 -4.08
N LEU A 106 -7.69 12.22 -4.28
CA LEU A 106 -8.28 12.51 -5.59
C LEU A 106 -7.55 13.69 -6.23
N THR A 107 -6.79 13.42 -7.27
CA THR A 107 -5.98 14.43 -7.97
C THR A 107 -6.62 14.91 -9.26
N LYS A 108 -6.03 15.95 -9.88
CA LYS A 108 -6.47 16.52 -11.15
C LYS A 108 -7.93 17.03 -11.10
N ILE A 109 -8.34 17.51 -9.96
CA ILE A 109 -9.69 18.09 -9.78
C ILE A 109 -9.93 19.30 -10.66
N ASP A 110 -8.87 20.03 -11.02
CA ASP A 110 -8.85 21.17 -11.93
C ASP A 110 -9.10 20.80 -13.40
N LEU A 111 -8.96 19.51 -13.75
CA LEU A 111 -9.17 19.01 -15.11
C LEU A 111 -10.48 18.23 -15.27
N ALA A 112 -11.23 18.05 -14.19
CA ALA A 112 -12.48 17.30 -14.18
C ALA A 112 -13.68 18.26 -14.35
N ASP A 113 -14.58 17.95 -15.29
CA ASP A 113 -15.83 18.68 -15.46
C ASP A 113 -16.70 18.65 -14.19
N THR A 114 -16.67 17.51 -13.49
CA THR A 114 -17.39 17.28 -12.25
C THR A 114 -16.56 16.35 -11.34
N SER A 115 -15.84 16.93 -10.39
CA SER A 115 -15.03 16.17 -9.43
C SER A 115 -15.88 15.49 -8.34
N GLU A 116 -17.06 16.01 -8.07
CA GLU A 116 -18.00 15.55 -7.04
C GLU A 116 -18.39 14.08 -7.21
N ARG A 117 -18.65 13.64 -8.45
CA ARG A 117 -18.98 12.22 -8.75
C ARG A 117 -17.90 11.24 -8.30
N PHE A 118 -16.62 11.64 -8.38
CA PHE A 118 -15.50 10.80 -7.94
C PHE A 118 -15.42 10.76 -6.41
N LEU A 119 -15.72 11.87 -5.76
CA LEU A 119 -15.81 11.97 -4.31
C LEU A 119 -16.93 11.06 -3.77
N GLU A 120 -18.13 11.14 -4.34
CA GLU A 120 -19.26 10.30 -3.97
C GLU A 120 -18.96 8.80 -4.19
N ALA A 121 -18.43 8.45 -5.36
CA ALA A 121 -18.03 7.08 -5.67
C ALA A 121 -16.95 6.55 -4.72
N THR A 122 -16.06 7.43 -4.24
CA THR A 122 -15.03 7.04 -3.27
C THR A 122 -15.62 6.88 -1.87
N ARG A 123 -16.50 7.78 -1.43
CA ARG A 123 -17.21 7.68 -0.14
C ARG A 123 -18.02 6.40 0.00
N ALA A 124 -18.61 5.94 -1.11
CA ALA A 124 -19.40 4.71 -1.14
C ALA A 124 -18.56 3.43 -0.97
N LEU A 125 -17.22 3.50 -1.02
CA LEU A 125 -16.37 2.31 -0.87
C LEU A 125 -16.27 1.84 0.58
N GLN A 126 -16.20 2.76 1.52
CA GLN A 126 -16.11 2.44 2.95
C GLN A 126 -16.61 3.62 3.79
N PRO A 127 -17.49 3.40 4.78
CA PRO A 127 -17.88 4.44 5.73
C PRO A 127 -16.67 5.00 6.49
N GLY A 128 -16.63 6.32 6.66
CA GLY A 128 -15.55 6.99 7.39
C GLY A 128 -14.19 7.04 6.68
N LEU A 129 -14.11 6.66 5.40
CA LEU A 129 -12.88 6.76 4.62
C LEU A 129 -12.43 8.21 4.50
N GLU A 130 -11.17 8.46 4.84
CA GLU A 130 -10.55 9.76 4.68
C GLU A 130 -10.24 10.06 3.22
N ILE A 131 -10.70 11.20 2.72
CA ILE A 131 -10.57 11.59 1.30
C ILE A 131 -10.08 13.01 1.21
N GLU A 132 -9.03 13.24 0.46
CA GLU A 132 -8.52 14.57 0.11
C GLU A 132 -8.66 14.81 -1.39
N MET A 133 -9.22 15.96 -1.74
CA MET A 133 -9.34 16.41 -3.13
C MET A 133 -8.27 17.48 -3.37
N VAL A 134 -7.38 17.25 -4.32
CA VAL A 134 -6.23 18.12 -4.51
C VAL A 134 -5.92 18.41 -5.97
N ASN A 135 -5.63 19.69 -6.26
CA ASN A 135 -4.80 20.03 -7.40
C ASN A 135 -3.33 19.93 -6.95
N GLY A 136 -2.61 18.91 -7.39
CA GLY A 136 -1.22 18.67 -6.98
C GLY A 136 -0.23 19.79 -7.33
N ARG A 137 -0.67 20.81 -8.07
CA ARG A 137 0.10 22.03 -8.38
C ARG A 137 -0.25 23.21 -7.51
N ASP A 138 -1.37 23.15 -6.79
CA ASP A 138 -1.82 24.19 -5.89
C ASP A 138 -1.17 24.00 -4.51
N GLN A 139 -0.50 25.05 -4.02
CA GLN A 139 0.23 24.98 -2.74
C GLN A 139 -0.70 24.87 -1.53
N GLN A 140 -1.92 25.43 -1.59
CA GLN A 140 -2.87 25.36 -0.49
C GLN A 140 -3.42 23.92 -0.37
N ASP A 141 -3.73 23.29 -1.51
CA ASP A 141 -4.19 21.92 -1.54
C ASP A 141 -3.11 20.96 -1.02
N VAL A 142 -1.87 21.15 -1.46
CA VAL A 142 -0.72 20.34 -1.02
C VAL A 142 -0.42 20.55 0.47
N ALA A 143 -0.62 21.76 0.99
CA ALA A 143 -0.42 22.05 2.41
C ALA A 143 -1.34 21.21 3.32
N ARG A 144 -2.57 20.89 2.88
CA ARG A 144 -3.48 20.00 3.62
C ARG A 144 -2.90 18.58 3.74
N LEU A 145 -2.28 18.08 2.67
CA LEU A 145 -1.59 16.78 2.73
C LEU A 145 -0.34 16.84 3.60
N THR A 146 0.41 17.95 3.55
CA THR A 146 1.59 18.15 4.39
C THR A 146 1.24 18.11 5.88
N ALA A 147 0.08 18.64 6.26
CA ALA A 147 -0.40 18.61 7.64
C ALA A 147 -0.62 17.18 8.19
N ARG A 148 -0.76 16.18 7.29
CA ARG A 148 -0.85 14.75 7.63
C ARG A 148 0.51 14.05 7.67
N CYS A 149 1.59 14.80 7.56
CA CYS A 149 2.96 14.31 7.54
C CYS A 149 3.73 15.01 8.67
N GLY A 150 3.26 14.82 9.91
CA GLY A 150 3.84 15.44 11.10
C GLY A 150 5.27 14.97 11.40
N ILE A 151 5.90 15.62 12.37
CA ILE A 151 7.25 15.23 12.81
C ILE A 151 7.22 13.80 13.33
N GLY A 152 8.12 12.97 12.82
CA GLY A 152 8.20 11.55 13.19
C GLY A 152 7.24 10.64 12.46
N GLU A 153 6.32 11.17 11.64
CA GLU A 153 5.39 10.38 10.82
C GLU A 153 5.97 10.07 9.45
N THR A 154 5.66 8.89 8.96
CA THR A 154 6.07 8.41 7.65
C THR A 154 4.86 8.19 6.75
N VAL A 155 4.87 8.82 5.57
CA VAL A 155 3.85 8.63 4.56
C VAL A 155 4.40 7.90 3.35
N ALA A 156 3.56 7.07 2.72
CA ALA A 156 3.88 6.41 1.47
C ALA A 156 2.77 6.68 0.44
N LEU A 157 3.12 6.67 -0.86
CA LEU A 157 2.18 6.88 -1.94
C LEU A 157 2.03 5.63 -2.81
N VAL A 158 0.78 5.25 -3.06
CA VAL A 158 0.41 4.20 -4.02
C VAL A 158 -0.55 4.75 -5.08
N GLY A 159 -0.69 4.04 -6.18
CA GLY A 159 -1.60 4.42 -7.28
C GLY A 159 -0.99 4.15 -8.64
N SER A 160 -1.80 4.25 -9.69
CA SER A 160 -1.40 3.95 -11.08
C SER A 160 -0.35 4.91 -11.64
N SER A 161 0.22 4.57 -12.77
CA SER A 161 1.02 5.52 -13.54
C SER A 161 0.13 6.67 -14.03
N GLY A 162 0.68 7.89 -14.06
CA GLY A 162 -0.04 9.05 -14.60
C GLY A 162 -1.08 9.71 -13.68
N VAL A 163 -1.39 9.16 -12.49
CA VAL A 163 -2.38 9.75 -11.56
C VAL A 163 -1.88 10.98 -10.81
N GLY A 164 -0.64 11.44 -11.02
CA GLY A 164 -0.12 12.66 -10.41
C GLY A 164 0.80 12.45 -9.19
N LYS A 165 1.22 11.21 -8.87
CA LYS A 165 2.11 10.94 -7.71
C LYS A 165 3.41 11.75 -7.75
N SER A 166 4.13 11.74 -8.87
CA SER A 166 5.40 12.48 -8.98
C SER A 166 5.19 13.99 -8.81
N THR A 167 4.07 14.52 -9.27
CA THR A 167 3.70 15.92 -9.04
C THR A 167 3.48 16.18 -7.57
N LEU A 168 2.71 15.32 -6.88
CA LEU A 168 2.48 15.43 -5.43
C LEU A 168 3.79 15.31 -4.64
N ILE A 169 4.65 14.35 -4.97
CA ILE A 169 5.93 14.15 -4.31
C ILE A 169 6.79 15.41 -4.44
N ASN A 170 6.90 15.99 -5.63
CA ASN A 170 7.65 17.24 -5.86
C ASN A 170 7.08 18.40 -5.05
N SER A 171 5.76 18.53 -5.04
CA SER A 171 5.09 19.60 -4.31
C SER A 171 5.24 19.43 -2.80
N LEU A 172 5.13 18.22 -2.26
CA LEU A 172 5.35 17.91 -0.84
C LEU A 172 6.79 18.18 -0.42
N ARG A 173 7.76 17.84 -1.25
CA ARG A 173 9.20 18.12 -1.00
C ARG A 173 9.55 19.59 -1.18
N ARG A 174 8.68 20.40 -1.76
CA ARG A 174 8.98 21.80 -2.16
C ARG A 174 10.26 21.89 -2.99
N SER A 175 10.50 20.90 -3.82
CA SER A 175 11.66 20.86 -4.72
C SER A 175 11.22 20.41 -6.11
N ASP A 176 11.72 21.06 -7.15
CA ASP A 176 11.51 20.68 -8.55
C ASP A 176 12.46 19.54 -8.99
N SER A 177 13.09 18.86 -8.03
CA SER A 177 14.19 17.93 -8.28
C SER A 177 13.79 16.60 -8.90
N ILE A 178 12.50 16.18 -8.77
CA ILE A 178 12.02 15.00 -9.47
C ILE A 178 11.42 15.47 -10.80
N ALA A 179 12.11 15.18 -11.90
CA ALA A 179 11.60 15.47 -13.22
C ALA A 179 10.19 14.85 -13.35
N THR A 180 9.17 15.69 -13.40
CA THR A 180 7.84 15.26 -13.78
C THR A 180 7.96 14.75 -15.21
N GLN A 181 8.00 13.42 -15.37
CA GLN A 181 7.91 12.85 -16.70
C GLN A 181 6.56 13.28 -17.27
N ALA A 182 6.59 14.30 -18.14
CA ALA A 182 5.56 14.44 -19.14
C ALA A 182 5.40 13.04 -19.75
N VAL A 183 4.16 12.54 -19.79
CA VAL A 183 3.83 11.28 -20.46
C VAL A 183 4.58 11.28 -21.78
N ARG A 184 5.66 10.54 -21.88
CA ARG A 184 6.31 10.29 -23.16
C ARG A 184 5.36 9.38 -23.89
N GLU A 185 4.51 10.00 -24.71
CA GLU A 185 3.92 9.32 -25.85
C GLU A 185 5.07 8.76 -26.69
N SER A 186 4.97 7.49 -27.00
CA SER A 186 5.84 6.75 -27.91
C SER A 186 7.29 6.51 -27.44
N ASP A 187 7.51 5.35 -26.81
CA ASP A 187 8.41 4.35 -27.35
C ASP A 187 8.20 3.05 -26.57
N GLY A 188 7.85 1.99 -27.26
CA GLY A 188 7.43 0.68 -26.77
C GLY A 188 8.48 -0.16 -26.03
N THR A 189 9.38 0.48 -25.29
CA THR A 189 10.35 -0.18 -24.41
C THR A 189 10.34 0.53 -23.05
N GLY A 190 9.29 0.24 -22.26
CA GLY A 190 9.14 0.76 -20.90
C GLY A 190 10.20 0.22 -19.93
N ARG A 191 11.39 0.76 -19.96
CA ARG A 191 12.35 0.61 -18.88
C ARG A 191 12.02 1.64 -17.81
N HIS A 192 11.35 1.19 -16.74
CA HIS A 192 11.14 1.99 -15.52
C HIS A 192 12.48 2.38 -14.91
N THR A 193 12.78 3.67 -14.90
CA THR A 193 14.09 4.22 -14.56
C THR A 193 14.30 4.48 -13.06
N THR A 194 13.36 4.13 -12.17
CA THR A 194 13.54 4.31 -10.73
C THR A 194 13.63 2.94 -10.06
N THR A 195 14.84 2.40 -9.96
CA THR A 195 15.13 1.14 -9.23
C THR A 195 15.52 1.41 -7.76
N VAL A 196 15.76 2.65 -7.39
CA VAL A 196 16.19 3.05 -6.06
C VAL A 196 14.95 3.34 -5.19
N ARG A 197 14.96 2.80 -3.99
CA ARG A 197 13.98 3.10 -2.95
C ARG A 197 14.54 4.22 -2.11
N GLU A 198 13.77 5.29 -1.99
CA GLU A 198 14.23 6.49 -1.32
C GLU A 198 13.23 6.91 -0.25
N MET A 199 13.75 7.50 0.80
CA MET A 199 13.01 8.16 1.85
C MET A 199 13.43 9.62 1.88
N HIS A 200 12.44 10.52 1.83
CA HIS A 200 12.69 11.95 1.74
C HIS A 200 12.07 12.65 2.94
N ARG A 201 12.84 13.52 3.56
CA ARG A 201 12.32 14.38 4.62
C ARG A 201 11.39 15.44 4.02
N LEU A 202 10.23 15.64 4.63
CA LEU A 202 9.28 16.66 4.26
C LEU A 202 9.50 17.93 5.10
N GLY A 203 9.29 19.10 4.47
CA GLY A 203 9.49 20.40 5.14
C GLY A 203 10.94 20.89 5.16
N ARG A 204 11.11 22.16 5.53
CA ARG A 204 12.40 22.83 5.61
C ARG A 204 12.75 23.20 7.04
N GLY A 205 14.01 23.07 7.42
CA GLY A 205 14.57 23.49 8.71
C GLY A 205 14.71 22.35 9.74
N PRO A 206 15.27 22.65 10.91
CA PRO A 206 15.57 21.66 11.93
C PRO A 206 14.31 21.01 12.53
N GLU A 207 13.18 21.72 12.50
CA GLU A 207 11.87 21.22 12.91
C GLU A 207 11.09 20.56 11.78
N GLY A 208 11.72 20.24 10.63
CA GLY A 208 11.07 19.72 9.42
C GLY A 208 9.87 18.81 9.68
N GLY A 209 9.06 18.53 8.65
CA GLY A 209 7.92 17.62 8.72
C GLY A 209 8.33 16.15 8.88
N GLY A 210 7.40 15.24 8.58
CA GLY A 210 7.66 13.80 8.58
C GLY A 210 8.50 13.32 7.40
N TRP A 211 8.33 12.06 7.07
CA TRP A 211 9.08 11.37 6.03
C TRP A 211 8.18 10.88 4.92
N LEU A 212 8.66 10.94 3.70
CA LEU A 212 7.99 10.42 2.51
C LEU A 212 8.78 9.23 1.95
N VAL A 213 8.11 8.09 1.83
CA VAL A 213 8.67 6.90 1.16
C VAL A 213 8.22 6.88 -0.29
N ASP A 214 9.18 7.01 -1.22
CA ASP A 214 8.97 6.80 -2.66
C ASP A 214 9.61 5.47 -3.07
N THR A 215 8.76 4.47 -3.22
CA THR A 215 9.23 3.11 -3.50
C THR A 215 8.56 2.55 -4.74
N PRO A 216 9.29 2.26 -5.81
CA PRO A 216 8.74 1.69 -7.05
C PRO A 216 7.93 0.41 -6.85
N GLY A 217 8.28 -0.40 -5.86
CA GLY A 217 7.61 -1.67 -5.55
C GLY A 217 6.20 -1.55 -4.96
N MET A 218 5.80 -0.38 -4.45
CA MET A 218 4.46 -0.17 -3.89
C MET A 218 3.33 -0.28 -4.91
N ARG A 219 3.61 -0.06 -6.19
CA ARG A 219 2.61 -0.15 -7.28
C ARG A 219 2.22 -1.59 -7.62
N GLU A 220 3.11 -2.52 -7.31
CA GLU A 220 3.02 -3.93 -7.70
C GLU A 220 2.73 -4.84 -6.50
N LEU A 221 2.18 -4.26 -5.41
CA LEU A 221 1.73 -5.03 -4.26
C LEU A 221 0.61 -5.98 -4.71
N GLN A 222 0.81 -7.26 -4.46
CA GLN A 222 -0.16 -8.31 -4.71
C GLN A 222 -0.92 -8.62 -3.43
N LEU A 223 -2.20 -8.90 -3.55
CA LEU A 223 -2.98 -9.45 -2.45
C LEU A 223 -2.51 -10.88 -2.20
N ALA A 224 -1.99 -11.14 -1.03
CA ALA A 224 -1.63 -12.46 -0.57
C ALA A 224 -1.58 -12.45 0.96
N ASP A 225 -2.30 -13.36 1.60
CA ASP A 225 -2.44 -13.44 3.06
C ASP A 225 -3.04 -12.13 3.63
N VAL A 226 -4.14 -11.66 3.00
CA VAL A 226 -4.80 -10.38 3.31
C VAL A 226 -6.27 -10.56 3.71
N THR A 227 -6.60 -11.71 4.30
CA THR A 227 -7.98 -12.07 4.68
C THR A 227 -8.60 -11.05 5.65
N SER A 228 -7.83 -10.55 6.63
CA SER A 228 -8.37 -9.57 7.58
C SER A 228 -8.61 -8.21 6.94
N GLY A 229 -7.74 -7.78 6.04
CA GLY A 229 -7.94 -6.57 5.25
C GLY A 229 -9.16 -6.64 4.34
N ILE A 230 -9.44 -7.80 3.72
CA ILE A 230 -10.65 -8.02 2.93
C ILE A 230 -11.89 -7.89 3.82
N ALA A 231 -11.89 -8.57 4.97
CA ALA A 231 -13.01 -8.55 5.90
C ALA A 231 -13.32 -7.14 6.42
N GLU A 232 -12.30 -6.32 6.65
CA GLU A 232 -12.47 -4.94 7.11
C GLU A 232 -13.01 -4.01 6.01
N VAL A 233 -12.53 -4.16 4.75
CA VAL A 233 -12.97 -3.32 3.63
C VAL A 233 -14.37 -3.69 3.14
N PHE A 234 -14.79 -4.95 3.29
CA PHE A 234 -16.08 -5.47 2.86
C PHE A 234 -16.89 -5.99 4.05
N ASP A 235 -16.83 -5.29 5.18
CA ASP A 235 -17.47 -5.71 6.44
C ASP A 235 -18.98 -5.93 6.30
N GLU A 236 -19.65 -5.15 5.43
CA GLU A 236 -21.06 -5.32 5.14
C GLU A 236 -21.37 -6.64 4.42
N ILE A 237 -20.47 -7.10 3.54
CA ILE A 237 -20.62 -8.40 2.86
C ILE A 237 -20.30 -9.52 3.84
N GLU A 238 -19.22 -9.41 4.60
CA GLU A 238 -18.86 -10.40 5.62
C GLU A 238 -19.99 -10.60 6.65
N ALA A 239 -20.61 -9.52 7.11
CA ALA A 239 -21.76 -9.60 8.01
C ALA A 239 -22.92 -10.38 7.36
N LEU A 240 -23.26 -10.08 6.09
CA LEU A 240 -24.32 -10.79 5.36
C LEU A 240 -23.98 -12.27 5.13
N THR A 241 -22.71 -12.64 4.96
CA THR A 241 -22.34 -14.05 4.77
C THR A 241 -22.66 -14.91 6.00
N LEU A 242 -22.57 -14.33 7.20
CA LEU A 242 -22.90 -15.01 8.47
C LEU A 242 -24.39 -15.29 8.61
N GLU A 243 -25.24 -14.54 7.91
CA GLU A 243 -26.70 -14.69 7.93
C GLU A 243 -27.22 -15.69 6.88
N CYS A 244 -26.34 -16.22 6.02
CA CYS A 244 -26.74 -17.20 5.03
C CYS A 244 -27.17 -18.52 5.69
N ARG A 245 -28.20 -19.16 5.13
CA ARG A 245 -28.66 -20.45 5.61
C ARG A 245 -27.60 -21.55 5.58
N PHE A 246 -26.73 -21.53 4.57
CA PHE A 246 -25.70 -22.54 4.36
C PHE A 246 -24.32 -21.98 4.68
N THR A 247 -23.52 -22.69 5.46
CA THR A 247 -22.17 -22.32 5.83
C THR A 247 -21.18 -22.32 4.65
N ASN A 248 -21.51 -23.05 3.57
CA ASN A 248 -20.72 -23.11 2.33
C ASN A 248 -21.43 -22.38 1.17
N CYS A 249 -22.23 -21.35 1.49
CA CYS A 249 -22.91 -20.55 0.49
C CYS A 249 -21.90 -19.86 -0.44
N THR A 250 -22.12 -19.97 -1.75
CA THR A 250 -21.28 -19.28 -2.76
C THR A 250 -21.87 -17.93 -3.16
N HIS A 251 -23.03 -17.58 -2.58
CA HIS A 251 -23.77 -16.33 -2.79
C HIS A 251 -24.16 -16.10 -4.26
N THR A 252 -24.41 -17.18 -5.01
CA THR A 252 -24.81 -17.13 -6.44
C THR A 252 -26.29 -17.35 -6.64
N ALA A 253 -26.79 -18.54 -6.32
CA ALA A 253 -28.17 -18.94 -6.56
C ALA A 253 -28.76 -19.78 -5.42
N GLU A 254 -28.07 -19.86 -4.30
CA GLU A 254 -28.53 -20.63 -3.15
C GLU A 254 -29.80 -20.02 -2.55
N PRO A 255 -30.79 -20.86 -2.21
CA PRO A 255 -32.03 -20.40 -1.55
C PRO A 255 -31.70 -19.80 -0.18
N GLU A 256 -32.40 -18.71 0.17
CA GLU A 256 -32.20 -17.99 1.43
C GLU A 256 -30.75 -17.46 1.64
N CYS A 257 -30.09 -17.07 0.55
CA CYS A 257 -28.81 -16.38 0.61
C CYS A 257 -29.01 -14.92 1.01
N ALA A 258 -28.52 -14.54 2.19
CA ALA A 258 -28.69 -13.18 2.70
C ALA A 258 -28.04 -12.12 1.78
N VAL A 259 -26.89 -12.43 1.18
CA VAL A 259 -26.21 -11.55 0.22
C VAL A 259 -27.06 -11.30 -1.03
N GLN A 260 -27.71 -12.35 -1.60
CA GLN A 260 -28.59 -12.19 -2.77
C GLN A 260 -29.88 -11.45 -2.41
N ILE A 261 -30.41 -11.67 -1.20
CA ILE A 261 -31.57 -10.92 -0.70
C ILE A 261 -31.22 -9.43 -0.58
N ALA A 262 -30.06 -9.09 -0.01
CA ALA A 262 -29.60 -7.70 0.10
C ALA A 262 -29.45 -7.02 -1.27
N ILE A 263 -28.97 -7.73 -2.28
CA ILE A 263 -28.90 -7.24 -3.66
C ILE A 263 -30.32 -7.00 -4.24
N ALA A 264 -31.23 -7.95 -4.06
CA ALA A 264 -32.60 -7.82 -4.54
C ALA A 264 -33.37 -6.66 -3.89
N GLN A 265 -33.01 -6.32 -2.65
CA GLN A 265 -33.55 -5.18 -1.91
C GLN A 265 -32.86 -3.84 -2.21
N GLY A 266 -31.79 -3.84 -3.02
CA GLY A 266 -31.02 -2.65 -3.33
C GLY A 266 -30.13 -2.15 -2.18
N VAL A 267 -29.91 -2.97 -1.14
CA VAL A 267 -29.02 -2.65 0.00
C VAL A 267 -27.55 -2.86 -0.36
N LEU A 268 -27.27 -3.87 -1.18
CA LEU A 268 -25.93 -4.15 -1.69
C LEU A 268 -25.90 -4.05 -3.22
N GLU A 269 -24.93 -3.31 -3.74
CA GLU A 269 -24.70 -3.22 -5.18
C GLU A 269 -24.10 -4.53 -5.75
N PRO A 270 -24.64 -5.09 -6.85
CA PRO A 270 -24.07 -6.28 -7.49
C PRO A 270 -22.58 -6.13 -7.82
N ALA A 271 -22.17 -4.95 -8.30
CA ALA A 271 -20.78 -4.66 -8.62
C ALA A 271 -19.86 -4.73 -7.39
N ARG A 272 -20.36 -4.43 -6.21
CA ARG A 272 -19.63 -4.52 -4.94
C ARG A 272 -19.31 -5.99 -4.60
N LEU A 273 -20.31 -6.87 -4.71
CA LEU A 273 -20.12 -8.32 -4.53
C LEU A 273 -19.13 -8.91 -5.55
N GLU A 274 -19.20 -8.48 -6.80
CA GLU A 274 -18.27 -8.90 -7.85
C GLU A 274 -16.81 -8.55 -7.50
N ARG A 275 -16.58 -7.34 -6.99
CA ARG A 275 -15.24 -6.89 -6.58
C ARG A 275 -14.73 -7.69 -5.40
N TRP A 276 -15.56 -7.92 -4.38
CA TRP A 276 -15.23 -8.77 -3.23
C TRP A 276 -14.82 -10.18 -3.67
N ARG A 277 -15.61 -10.85 -4.51
CA ARG A 277 -15.30 -12.18 -5.04
C ARG A 277 -13.97 -12.21 -5.77
N LYS A 278 -13.74 -11.23 -6.63
CA LYS A 278 -12.50 -11.15 -7.42
C LYS A 278 -11.26 -11.00 -6.53
N LEU A 279 -11.34 -10.14 -5.53
CA LEU A 279 -10.22 -9.87 -4.62
C LEU A 279 -9.98 -11.04 -3.67
N THR A 280 -11.03 -11.69 -3.18
CA THR A 280 -10.93 -12.91 -2.36
C THR A 280 -10.35 -14.08 -3.17
N ALA A 281 -10.78 -14.27 -4.42
CA ALA A 281 -10.22 -15.31 -5.29
C ALA A 281 -8.72 -15.05 -5.59
N GLU A 282 -8.34 -13.81 -5.80
CA GLU A 282 -6.93 -13.44 -6.00
C GLU A 282 -6.09 -13.73 -4.76
N ASP A 283 -6.57 -13.39 -3.58
CA ASP A 283 -5.88 -13.69 -2.32
C ASP A 283 -5.69 -15.20 -2.15
N LEU A 284 -6.73 -16.01 -2.34
CA LEU A 284 -6.65 -17.47 -2.24
C LEU A 284 -5.61 -18.06 -3.20
N VAL A 285 -5.56 -17.61 -4.44
CA VAL A 285 -4.58 -18.09 -5.44
C VAL A 285 -3.15 -17.70 -5.02
N ASN A 286 -2.94 -16.47 -4.62
CA ASN A 286 -1.61 -15.98 -4.25
C ASN A 286 -1.11 -16.59 -2.95
N THR A 287 -1.97 -16.72 -1.94
CA THR A 287 -1.66 -17.34 -0.65
C THR A 287 -1.41 -18.84 -0.81
N GLY A 288 -2.23 -19.55 -1.60
CA GLY A 288 -2.02 -20.95 -1.93
C GLY A 288 -0.70 -21.20 -2.64
N ASN A 289 -0.31 -20.33 -3.57
CA ASN A 289 0.99 -20.38 -4.24
C ASN A 289 2.17 -20.19 -3.27
N ILE A 290 2.03 -19.35 -2.24
CA ILE A 290 3.03 -19.15 -1.18
C ILE A 290 3.08 -20.39 -0.27
N GLY A 291 1.94 -20.93 0.15
CA GLY A 291 1.83 -22.11 1.02
C GLY A 291 2.37 -23.39 0.38
N ALA A 292 2.01 -23.66 -0.88
CA ALA A 292 2.48 -24.82 -1.62
C ALA A 292 4.01 -24.84 -1.86
N ARG A 293 4.67 -23.69 -1.68
CA ARG A 293 6.11 -23.51 -1.88
C ARG A 293 6.93 -23.57 -0.60
N ARG A 294 6.30 -23.72 0.58
CA ARG A 294 7.02 -24.01 1.84
C ARG A 294 7.46 -25.48 1.83
N PRO A 295 8.76 -25.80 1.91
CA PRO A 295 9.19 -27.20 2.04
C PRO A 295 8.64 -27.76 3.35
N SER A 296 7.96 -28.89 3.29
CA SER A 296 7.58 -29.65 4.48
C SER A 296 8.86 -30.17 5.15
N ASN A 297 9.37 -29.45 6.13
CA ASN A 297 10.46 -29.92 6.99
C ASN A 297 9.97 -30.99 8.00
N ALA A 298 9.23 -31.97 7.53
CA ALA A 298 8.95 -33.16 8.29
C ALA A 298 9.92 -34.26 7.79
N LYS A 299 11.10 -34.38 8.43
CA LYS A 299 11.89 -35.60 8.33
C LYS A 299 11.06 -36.72 8.94
N PRO A 300 10.79 -37.82 8.21
CA PRO A 300 10.18 -38.98 8.83
C PRO A 300 11.16 -39.55 9.87
N GLY A 301 10.75 -39.54 11.13
CA GLY A 301 11.49 -40.18 12.22
C GLY A 301 11.64 -41.64 11.91
N LYS A 302 12.88 -42.11 11.79
CA LYS A 302 13.20 -43.56 11.77
C LYS A 302 12.81 -44.12 13.13
N ARG A 303 11.73 -44.89 13.16
CA ARG A 303 11.49 -45.84 14.28
C ARG A 303 12.55 -46.92 14.20
N LYS A 304 13.33 -47.09 15.29
CA LYS A 304 14.01 -48.32 15.62
C LYS A 304 13.08 -49.26 16.38
#